data_67d26a407b74f35fe6e271f891da3249
#
_entry.id   67d26a407b74f35fe6e271f891da3249
#
_cell.length_a   1.000
_cell.length_b   1.000
_cell.length_c   1.000
_cell.angle_alpha   90.00
_cell.angle_beta   90.00
_cell.angle_gamma   90.00
#
_symmetry.space_group_name_H-M   'P 1'
#
loop_
_entity.id
_entity.type
_entity.pdbx_description
1 polymer ?
#
loop_
_entity_poly.entity_id
_entity_poly.type
_entity_poly.pdbx_seq_one_letter_code
_entity_poly.pdbx_strand_id
1 'polypeptide(L)'
;ELITNGTTRVCMFSSLHTDATLVLMEELEKAGVTGYVGKVNMDRNGAAGILQETTAESVAETERWLAACHFKDLKPILTPRFTPSCTNELMAELGKLKEKYGLYVQSHLSESHAEIAWVRELHPDCERYWETYDKYGLWDDHTGMAHCVHSDAVERRAMAEHNVLAVHCGDSNINISSGVCPVRQLLNEGVWVALGSDIAGGAQLPMYRVITTTIRSSKVRQIMDNWQTPFLTVPEGYYLGTTAGHKYFGAGDGFSTGDALHAIVVDDSTFPAPARPL
;
A
#
# COMPACT_ATOMS: atom_id res chain seq x y z
N GLU A 1 -4.68 5.95 -18.25
CA GLU A 1 -3.21 5.80 -18.09
C GLU A 1 -2.82 4.56 -17.26
N LEU A 2 -3.48 4.20 -16.15
CA LEU A 2 -3.13 3.04 -15.32
C LEU A 2 -2.99 1.75 -16.16
N ILE A 3 -4.03 1.38 -16.89
CA ILE A 3 -4.07 0.15 -17.70
C ILE A 3 -2.97 0.15 -18.76
N THR A 4 -2.79 1.27 -19.47
CA THR A 4 -1.75 1.40 -20.51
C THR A 4 -0.33 1.36 -19.95
N ASN A 5 -0.17 1.50 -18.63
CA ASN A 5 1.09 1.40 -17.90
C ASN A 5 1.23 0.10 -17.08
N GLY A 6 0.33 -0.87 -17.32
CA GLY A 6 0.43 -2.21 -16.75
C GLY A 6 -0.22 -2.41 -15.39
N THR A 7 -1.01 -1.44 -14.91
CA THR A 7 -1.75 -1.57 -13.66
C THR A 7 -3.19 -1.99 -13.94
N THR A 8 -3.55 -3.20 -13.56
CA THR A 8 -4.90 -3.77 -13.73
C THR A 8 -5.69 -3.84 -12.43
N ARG A 9 -4.99 -3.84 -11.29
CA ARG A 9 -5.57 -3.79 -9.94
C ARG A 9 -4.94 -2.68 -9.13
N VAL A 10 -5.75 -2.02 -8.31
CA VAL A 10 -5.31 -0.90 -7.47
C VAL A 10 -5.68 -1.10 -6.02
N CYS A 11 -4.86 -0.56 -5.12
CA CYS A 11 -5.20 -0.26 -3.75
C CYS A 11 -4.90 1.23 -3.57
N MET A 12 -5.93 2.08 -3.68
CA MET A 12 -5.77 3.50 -3.97
C MET A 12 -6.23 4.37 -2.80
N PHE A 13 -5.37 5.28 -2.39
CA PHE A 13 -5.75 6.40 -1.53
C PHE A 13 -6.41 7.47 -2.38
N SER A 14 -7.64 7.88 -2.02
CA SER A 14 -8.33 9.01 -2.63
C SER A 14 -8.06 10.28 -1.81
N SER A 15 -9.07 11.07 -1.59
CA SER A 15 -9.05 12.22 -0.68
C SER A 15 -9.99 11.98 0.51
N LEU A 16 -10.06 12.94 1.44
CA LEU A 16 -11.03 12.89 2.54
C LEU A 16 -12.47 13.15 2.07
N HIS A 17 -12.67 13.65 0.84
CA HIS A 17 -13.98 14.03 0.32
C HIS A 17 -14.73 12.84 -0.26
N THR A 18 -15.88 12.52 0.31
CA THR A 18 -16.74 11.40 -0.11
C THR A 18 -17.11 11.47 -1.59
N ASP A 19 -17.61 12.62 -2.04
CA ASP A 19 -18.10 12.76 -3.43
C ASP A 19 -16.97 12.64 -4.45
N ALA A 20 -15.80 13.19 -4.15
CA ALA A 20 -14.62 13.03 -5.01
C ALA A 20 -14.15 11.57 -5.07
N THR A 21 -14.23 10.84 -3.96
CA THR A 21 -13.90 9.41 -3.92
C THR A 21 -14.87 8.58 -4.74
N LEU A 22 -16.17 8.88 -4.68
CA LEU A 22 -17.18 8.21 -5.51
C LEU A 22 -16.97 8.48 -7.00
N VAL A 23 -16.68 9.72 -7.39
CA VAL A 23 -16.32 10.07 -8.79
C VAL A 23 -15.09 9.31 -9.25
N LEU A 24 -14.04 9.23 -8.43
CA LEU A 24 -12.85 8.44 -8.74
C LEU A 24 -13.19 6.96 -8.97
N MET A 25 -13.99 6.36 -8.08
CA MET A 25 -14.41 4.96 -8.23
C MET A 25 -15.23 4.73 -9.51
N GLU A 26 -16.14 5.64 -9.84
CA GLU A 26 -16.91 5.58 -11.07
C GLU A 26 -16.03 5.61 -12.32
N GLU A 27 -15.04 6.49 -12.37
CA GLU A 27 -14.13 6.59 -13.51
C GLU A 27 -13.17 5.38 -13.63
N LEU A 28 -12.74 4.83 -12.50
CA LEU A 28 -11.92 3.61 -12.47
C LEU A 28 -12.72 2.39 -12.96
N GLU A 29 -13.98 2.25 -12.54
CA GLU A 29 -14.85 1.15 -12.99
C GLU A 29 -15.16 1.25 -14.49
N LYS A 30 -15.48 2.46 -14.99
CA LYS A 30 -15.64 2.71 -16.45
C LYS A 30 -14.38 2.33 -17.25
N ALA A 31 -13.20 2.54 -16.65
CA ALA A 31 -11.93 2.18 -17.27
C ALA A 31 -11.60 0.69 -17.16
N GLY A 32 -12.38 -0.11 -16.44
CA GLY A 32 -12.12 -1.55 -16.24
C GLY A 32 -11.02 -1.85 -15.22
N VAL A 33 -10.68 -0.89 -14.35
CA VAL A 33 -9.75 -1.10 -13.23
C VAL A 33 -10.50 -1.77 -12.09
N THR A 34 -9.86 -2.75 -11.44
CA THR A 34 -10.44 -3.46 -10.30
C THR A 34 -9.62 -3.21 -9.02
N GLY A 35 -10.17 -3.51 -7.85
CA GLY A 35 -9.43 -3.46 -6.59
C GLY A 35 -10.10 -2.66 -5.48
N TYR A 36 -9.30 -1.96 -4.72
CA TYR A 36 -9.75 -1.20 -3.56
C TYR A 36 -9.50 0.30 -3.73
N VAL A 37 -10.46 1.11 -3.31
CA VAL A 37 -10.31 2.57 -3.22
C VAL A 37 -10.74 3.00 -1.82
N GLY A 38 -10.01 3.92 -1.20
CA GLY A 38 -10.27 4.38 0.14
C GLY A 38 -10.49 5.89 0.24
N LYS A 39 -11.60 6.30 0.87
CA LYS A 39 -11.76 7.63 1.40
C LYS A 39 -10.74 7.81 2.53
N VAL A 40 -9.90 8.83 2.45
CA VAL A 40 -8.90 9.12 3.48
C VAL A 40 -9.58 9.61 4.76
N ASN A 41 -9.15 9.09 5.90
CA ASN A 41 -9.58 9.53 7.22
C ASN A 41 -8.44 10.27 7.91
N MET A 42 -8.71 11.50 8.35
CA MET A 42 -7.77 12.30 9.12
C MET A 42 -8.49 13.42 9.90
N ASP A 43 -8.26 13.47 11.20
CA ASP A 43 -8.92 14.41 12.12
C ASP A 43 -7.95 15.26 12.94
N ARG A 44 -6.65 15.19 12.62
CA ARG A 44 -5.61 16.06 13.20
C ARG A 44 -4.44 16.30 12.25
N ASN A 45 -3.64 17.31 12.56
CA ASN A 45 -2.40 17.66 11.86
C ASN A 45 -2.55 17.91 10.36
N GLY A 46 -3.75 18.22 9.91
CA GLY A 46 -4.07 18.69 8.57
C GLY A 46 -4.44 20.16 8.55
N ALA A 47 -4.65 20.71 7.35
CA ALA A 47 -5.21 22.06 7.22
C ALA A 47 -6.71 22.01 7.57
N ALA A 48 -7.09 22.60 8.70
CA ALA A 48 -8.47 22.57 9.18
C ALA A 48 -9.46 23.11 8.14
N GLY A 49 -10.54 22.38 7.91
CA GLY A 49 -11.59 22.70 6.95
C GLY A 49 -11.21 22.47 5.47
N ILE A 50 -9.97 22.00 5.19
CA ILE A 50 -9.51 21.68 3.83
C ILE A 50 -9.00 20.25 3.76
N LEU A 51 -8.10 19.87 4.67
CA LEU A 51 -7.46 18.55 4.72
C LEU A 51 -7.60 17.90 6.11
N GLN A 52 -8.64 18.25 6.84
CA GLN A 52 -8.95 17.69 8.15
C GLN A 52 -10.45 17.78 8.43
N GLU A 53 -11.02 16.67 8.86
CA GLU A 53 -12.39 16.56 9.38
C GLU A 53 -12.33 16.53 10.93
N THR A 54 -13.46 16.68 11.59
CA THR A 54 -13.60 16.21 12.97
C THR A 54 -13.76 14.69 12.97
N THR A 55 -13.51 14.01 14.12
CA THR A 55 -13.76 12.57 14.25
C THR A 55 -15.17 12.20 13.82
N ALA A 56 -16.17 12.95 14.32
CA ALA A 56 -17.59 12.69 14.01
C ALA A 56 -17.90 12.85 12.51
N GLU A 57 -17.37 13.89 11.87
CA GLU A 57 -17.53 14.10 10.42
C GLU A 57 -16.84 12.97 9.65
N SER A 58 -15.62 12.59 10.01
CA SER A 58 -14.89 11.52 9.32
C SER A 58 -15.63 10.20 9.37
N VAL A 59 -16.21 9.84 10.52
CA VAL A 59 -17.04 8.65 10.70
C VAL A 59 -18.31 8.72 9.86
N ALA A 60 -19.07 9.81 9.98
CA ALA A 60 -20.33 10.00 9.24
C ALA A 60 -20.14 9.98 7.72
N GLU A 61 -19.09 10.68 7.23
CA GLU A 61 -18.76 10.69 5.82
C GLU A 61 -18.24 9.33 5.31
N THR A 62 -17.54 8.56 6.15
CA THR A 62 -17.16 7.20 5.83
C THR A 62 -18.36 6.29 5.71
N GLU A 63 -19.33 6.35 6.65
CA GLU A 63 -20.58 5.58 6.55
C GLU A 63 -21.41 5.99 5.33
N ARG A 64 -21.51 7.31 5.03
CA ARG A 64 -22.17 7.81 3.82
C ARG A 64 -21.53 7.26 2.55
N TRP A 65 -20.21 7.27 2.50
CA TRP A 65 -19.46 6.70 1.38
C TRP A 65 -19.68 5.20 1.23
N LEU A 66 -19.59 4.43 2.32
CA LEU A 66 -19.83 2.98 2.31
C LEU A 66 -21.25 2.65 1.83
N ALA A 67 -22.26 3.43 2.27
CA ALA A 67 -23.64 3.26 1.84
C ALA A 67 -23.86 3.57 0.35
N ALA A 68 -23.03 4.41 -0.25
CA ALA A 68 -23.07 4.76 -1.67
C ALA A 68 -22.20 3.87 -2.56
N CYS A 69 -21.32 3.03 -1.99
CA CYS A 69 -20.45 2.13 -2.74
C CYS A 69 -21.21 0.93 -3.32
N HIS A 70 -21.66 1.04 -4.56
CA HIS A 70 -22.36 -0.02 -5.28
C HIS A 70 -21.63 -0.44 -6.56
N PHE A 71 -20.29 -0.40 -6.52
CA PHE A 71 -19.43 -0.76 -7.66
C PHE A 71 -19.25 -2.28 -7.72
N LYS A 72 -19.16 -2.80 -8.95
CA LYS A 72 -19.02 -4.25 -9.19
C LYS A 72 -17.59 -4.72 -8.94
N ASP A 73 -16.63 -3.98 -9.49
CA ASP A 73 -15.23 -4.41 -9.58
C ASP A 73 -14.31 -3.62 -8.63
N LEU A 74 -14.84 -2.59 -7.97
CA LEU A 74 -14.15 -1.78 -6.97
C LEU A 74 -14.81 -1.94 -5.61
N LYS A 75 -13.99 -2.10 -4.58
CA LYS A 75 -14.44 -2.26 -3.20
C LYS A 75 -13.91 -1.13 -2.31
N PRO A 76 -14.65 -0.75 -1.28
CA PRO A 76 -14.16 0.18 -0.28
C PRO A 76 -13.05 -0.45 0.58
N ILE A 77 -12.09 0.39 0.98
CA ILE A 77 -11.04 0.05 1.94
C ILE A 77 -10.88 1.19 2.94
N LEU A 78 -10.85 0.89 4.24
CA LEU A 78 -10.60 1.91 5.26
C LEU A 78 -9.20 2.48 5.11
N THR A 79 -9.12 3.80 5.16
CA THR A 79 -7.87 4.50 4.87
C THR A 79 -7.56 5.56 5.94
N PRO A 80 -7.26 5.17 7.21
CA PRO A 80 -6.56 6.09 8.08
C PRO A 80 -5.27 6.51 7.36
N ARG A 81 -5.09 7.82 7.10
CA ARG A 81 -3.96 8.25 6.29
C ARG A 81 -2.64 7.73 6.85
N PHE A 82 -2.39 8.02 8.12
CA PHE A 82 -1.33 7.46 8.95
C PHE A 82 -1.56 7.90 10.40
N THR A 83 -0.97 7.24 11.35
CA THR A 83 -1.23 7.51 12.78
C THR A 83 -1.09 8.99 13.18
N PRO A 84 -0.07 9.76 12.73
CA PRO A 84 0.02 11.17 13.10
C PRO A 84 -1.16 12.04 12.65
N SER A 85 -1.92 11.64 11.67
CA SER A 85 -3.09 12.39 11.19
C SER A 85 -4.43 11.89 11.77
N CYS A 86 -4.39 10.85 12.59
CA CYS A 86 -5.59 10.26 13.19
C CYS A 86 -5.49 10.28 14.71
N THR A 87 -6.54 10.77 15.38
CA THR A 87 -6.63 10.67 16.84
C THR A 87 -6.90 9.24 17.27
N ASN A 88 -6.64 8.92 18.54
CA ASN A 88 -7.02 7.64 19.13
C ASN A 88 -8.52 7.37 19.01
N GLU A 89 -9.34 8.42 19.12
CA GLU A 89 -10.78 8.35 18.97
C GLU A 89 -11.18 7.95 17.54
N LEU A 90 -10.61 8.59 16.52
CA LEU A 90 -10.87 8.23 15.13
C LEU A 90 -10.42 6.79 14.85
N MET A 91 -9.23 6.39 15.28
CA MET A 91 -8.72 5.03 15.08
C MET A 91 -9.64 3.98 15.70
N ALA A 92 -10.17 4.24 16.91
CA ALA A 92 -11.12 3.35 17.57
C ALA A 92 -12.43 3.23 16.79
N GLU A 93 -12.98 4.35 16.27
CA GLU A 93 -14.20 4.31 15.44
C GLU A 93 -13.96 3.58 14.11
N LEU A 94 -12.80 3.78 13.47
CA LEU A 94 -12.44 3.04 12.25
C LEU A 94 -12.33 1.52 12.51
N GLY A 95 -11.80 1.12 13.68
CA GLY A 95 -11.79 -0.29 14.09
C GLY A 95 -13.20 -0.88 14.18
N LYS A 96 -14.16 -0.14 14.75
CA LYS A 96 -15.57 -0.55 14.79
C LYS A 96 -16.20 -0.64 13.39
N LEU A 97 -15.88 0.29 12.50
CA LEU A 97 -16.35 0.24 11.12
C LEU A 97 -15.76 -0.95 10.36
N LYS A 98 -14.47 -1.25 10.57
CA LYS A 98 -13.83 -2.43 10.00
C LYS A 98 -14.56 -3.71 10.40
N GLU A 99 -14.82 -3.90 11.69
CA GLU A 99 -15.53 -5.07 12.21
C GLU A 99 -16.95 -5.13 11.69
N LYS A 100 -17.71 -4.01 11.75
CA LYS A 100 -19.11 -3.92 11.33
C LYS A 100 -19.33 -4.26 9.86
N TYR A 101 -18.42 -3.85 8.98
CA TYR A 101 -18.57 -4.00 7.52
C TYR A 101 -17.61 -5.02 6.88
N GLY A 102 -16.73 -5.65 7.66
CA GLY A 102 -15.74 -6.61 7.15
C GLY A 102 -14.74 -5.98 6.19
N LEU A 103 -14.25 -4.79 6.49
CA LEU A 103 -13.42 -4.00 5.58
C LEU A 103 -11.93 -4.35 5.69
N TYR A 104 -11.23 -4.18 4.57
CA TYR A 104 -9.78 -4.12 4.53
C TYR A 104 -9.29 -2.75 4.99
N VAL A 105 -8.00 -2.67 5.34
CA VAL A 105 -7.34 -1.44 5.80
C VAL A 105 -6.10 -1.17 4.98
N GLN A 106 -5.87 0.09 4.63
CA GLN A 106 -4.59 0.56 4.10
C GLN A 106 -4.12 1.80 4.87
N SER A 107 -2.82 1.90 5.09
CA SER A 107 -2.21 3.07 5.74
C SER A 107 -0.72 3.16 5.43
N HIS A 108 0.01 4.02 6.15
CA HIS A 108 1.45 4.19 6.06
C HIS A 108 2.11 3.68 7.35
N LEU A 109 3.32 3.14 7.25
CA LEU A 109 4.04 2.60 8.39
C LEU A 109 5.54 2.82 8.26
N SER A 110 6.13 3.40 9.31
CA SER A 110 7.59 3.49 9.51
C SER A 110 8.35 3.97 8.28
N GLU A 111 7.80 5.00 7.61
CA GLU A 111 8.36 5.54 6.39
C GLU A 111 9.65 6.33 6.64
N SER A 112 9.69 7.15 7.69
CA SER A 112 10.86 7.94 8.04
C SER A 112 11.14 7.93 9.55
N HIS A 113 12.38 8.21 9.92
CA HIS A 113 12.74 8.33 11.35
C HIS A 113 12.02 9.48 12.05
N ALA A 114 11.76 10.59 11.33
CA ALA A 114 11.03 11.72 11.88
C ALA A 114 9.57 11.35 12.16
N GLU A 115 8.94 10.61 11.28
CA GLU A 115 7.58 10.09 11.46
C GLU A 115 7.50 9.14 12.66
N ILE A 116 8.43 8.18 12.79
CA ILE A 116 8.48 7.25 13.92
C ILE A 116 8.65 8.00 15.25
N ALA A 117 9.50 9.02 15.29
CA ALA A 117 9.68 9.86 16.47
C ALA A 117 8.39 10.60 16.81
N TRP A 118 7.72 11.16 15.81
CA TRP A 118 6.45 11.87 15.96
C TRP A 118 5.33 10.95 16.47
N VAL A 119 5.24 9.72 15.97
CA VAL A 119 4.30 8.71 16.50
C VAL A 119 4.54 8.42 17.98
N ARG A 120 5.80 8.28 18.41
CA ARG A 120 6.13 8.08 19.84
C ARG A 120 5.69 9.24 20.72
N GLU A 121 5.82 10.48 20.23
CA GLU A 121 5.35 11.66 20.96
C GLU A 121 3.82 11.69 21.10
N LEU A 122 3.12 11.29 20.05
CA LEU A 122 1.65 11.30 20.01
C LEU A 122 1.00 10.09 20.72
N HIS A 123 1.72 8.98 20.82
CA HIS A 123 1.24 7.71 21.36
C HIS A 123 2.24 7.13 22.38
N PRO A 124 2.46 7.80 23.52
CA PRO A 124 3.44 7.36 24.53
C PRO A 124 3.04 6.05 25.23
N ASP A 125 1.82 5.58 25.03
CA ASP A 125 1.27 4.30 25.47
C ASP A 125 1.61 3.12 24.54
N CYS A 126 2.18 3.40 23.35
CA CYS A 126 2.64 2.39 22.40
C CYS A 126 4.17 2.39 22.36
N GLU A 127 4.77 1.21 22.43
CA GLU A 127 6.22 1.08 22.33
C GLU A 127 6.69 1.22 20.88
N ARG A 128 5.85 0.76 19.92
CA ARG A 128 6.13 0.76 18.48
C ARG A 128 4.99 1.32 17.66
N TYR A 129 5.31 1.73 16.44
CA TYR A 129 4.37 2.35 15.53
C TYR A 129 3.19 1.41 15.21
N TRP A 130 3.43 0.17 14.84
CA TRP A 130 2.39 -0.79 14.47
C TRP A 130 1.33 -1.02 15.56
N GLU A 131 1.72 -0.90 16.84
CA GLU A 131 0.80 -1.07 17.97
C GLU A 131 -0.32 -0.02 17.98
N THR A 132 -0.08 1.13 17.34
CA THR A 132 -1.10 2.18 17.19
C THR A 132 -2.26 1.76 16.30
N TYR A 133 -2.05 0.79 15.42
CA TYR A 133 -3.09 0.16 14.61
C TYR A 133 -3.67 -1.07 15.30
N ASP A 134 -2.82 -1.92 15.85
CA ASP A 134 -3.20 -3.19 16.46
C ASP A 134 -4.21 -3.02 17.60
N LYS A 135 -3.99 -2.06 18.49
CA LYS A 135 -4.87 -1.79 19.65
C LYS A 135 -6.31 -1.41 19.26
N TYR A 136 -6.56 -1.11 18.00
CA TYR A 136 -7.90 -0.79 17.45
C TYR A 136 -8.41 -1.83 16.45
N GLY A 137 -7.74 -3.00 16.35
CA GLY A 137 -8.13 -4.05 15.42
C GLY A 137 -7.89 -3.71 13.95
N LEU A 138 -6.98 -2.78 13.66
CA LEU A 138 -6.61 -2.35 12.30
C LEU A 138 -5.33 -3.04 11.81
N TRP A 139 -4.94 -4.18 12.41
CA TRP A 139 -3.70 -4.89 12.13
C TRP A 139 -3.95 -6.40 12.02
N ASP A 140 -4.18 -6.89 10.81
CA ASP A 140 -4.38 -8.30 10.50
C ASP A 140 -4.09 -8.60 9.02
N ASP A 141 -4.47 -9.80 8.54
CA ASP A 141 -4.26 -10.26 7.15
C ASP A 141 -5.10 -9.50 6.09
N HIS A 142 -5.96 -8.58 6.51
CA HIS A 142 -6.69 -7.64 5.66
C HIS A 142 -6.05 -6.25 5.64
N THR A 143 -4.85 -6.10 6.20
CA THR A 143 -4.17 -4.82 6.33
C THR A 143 -2.98 -4.71 5.37
N GLY A 144 -2.93 -3.61 4.61
CA GLY A 144 -1.80 -3.23 3.76
C GLY A 144 -1.12 -1.95 4.26
N MET A 145 0.19 -2.01 4.52
CA MET A 145 0.98 -0.91 5.03
C MET A 145 2.01 -0.44 4.00
N ALA A 146 1.91 0.82 3.59
CA ALA A 146 2.86 1.41 2.65
C ALA A 146 4.21 1.73 3.31
N HIS A 147 5.26 1.66 2.51
CA HIS A 147 6.65 2.01 2.79
C HIS A 147 7.43 1.02 3.64
N CYS A 148 7.18 0.90 4.94
CA CYS A 148 7.86 0.00 5.89
C CYS A 148 9.41 0.10 5.84
N VAL A 149 9.95 1.31 5.56
CA VAL A 149 11.38 1.54 5.30
C VAL A 149 12.24 1.28 6.52
N HIS A 150 11.75 1.72 7.69
CA HIS A 150 12.46 1.70 8.96
C HIS A 150 11.80 0.77 9.99
N SER A 151 10.98 -0.18 9.56
CA SER A 151 10.41 -1.20 10.43
C SER A 151 11.50 -1.97 11.16
N ASP A 152 11.46 -1.97 12.49
CA ASP A 152 12.41 -2.70 13.32
C ASP A 152 12.14 -4.23 13.29
N ALA A 153 12.99 -5.03 13.92
CA ALA A 153 12.86 -6.48 13.91
C ALA A 153 11.58 -6.98 14.58
N VAL A 154 11.04 -6.24 15.56
CA VAL A 154 9.80 -6.62 16.24
C VAL A 154 8.61 -6.29 15.37
N GLU A 155 8.59 -5.10 14.74
CA GLU A 155 7.53 -4.69 13.80
C GLU A 155 7.48 -5.63 12.58
N ARG A 156 8.63 -6.01 12.00
CA ARG A 156 8.68 -6.97 10.89
C ARG A 156 8.18 -8.36 11.30
N ARG A 157 8.48 -8.80 12.53
CA ARG A 157 7.93 -10.05 13.08
C ARG A 157 6.42 -9.95 13.22
N ALA A 158 5.90 -8.86 13.77
CA ALA A 158 4.46 -8.63 13.90
C ALA A 158 3.76 -8.64 12.53
N MET A 159 4.37 -8.04 11.49
CA MET A 159 3.84 -8.15 10.12
C MET A 159 3.74 -9.61 9.66
N ALA A 160 4.79 -10.41 9.88
CA ALA A 160 4.81 -11.81 9.44
C ALA A 160 3.79 -12.66 10.21
N GLU A 161 3.70 -12.50 11.52
CA GLU A 161 2.81 -13.25 12.41
C GLU A 161 1.33 -12.94 12.12
N HIS A 162 0.99 -11.68 11.83
CA HIS A 162 -0.37 -11.24 11.50
C HIS A 162 -0.67 -11.24 9.99
N ASN A 163 0.31 -11.66 9.17
CA ASN A 163 0.17 -11.72 7.72
C ASN A 163 -0.19 -10.37 7.07
N VAL A 164 0.31 -9.27 7.63
CA VAL A 164 0.13 -7.91 7.12
C VAL A 164 0.95 -7.72 5.86
N LEU A 165 0.33 -7.11 4.82
CA LEU A 165 1.01 -6.80 3.58
C LEU A 165 1.87 -5.54 3.71
N ALA A 166 3.18 -5.67 3.52
CA ALA A 166 4.08 -4.54 3.32
C ALA A 166 4.08 -4.13 1.83
N VAL A 167 3.65 -2.91 1.53
CA VAL A 167 3.64 -2.37 0.16
C VAL A 167 4.89 -1.52 -0.05
N HIS A 168 5.86 -2.07 -0.79
CA HIS A 168 7.12 -1.38 -1.05
C HIS A 168 6.97 -0.35 -2.18
N CYS A 169 7.18 0.92 -1.83
CA CYS A 169 7.08 2.08 -2.72
C CYS A 169 8.48 2.64 -3.05
N GLY A 170 9.32 1.84 -3.74
CA GLY A 170 10.75 2.10 -3.88
C GLY A 170 11.12 3.43 -4.53
N ASP A 171 10.34 3.89 -5.50
CA ASP A 171 10.59 5.15 -6.20
C ASP A 171 10.26 6.34 -5.29
N SER A 172 9.10 6.32 -4.65
CA SER A 172 8.69 7.33 -3.68
C SER A 172 9.66 7.42 -2.50
N ASN A 173 10.03 6.29 -1.88
CA ASN A 173 10.96 6.25 -0.76
C ASN A 173 12.27 6.98 -1.06
N ILE A 174 12.77 6.86 -2.29
CA ILE A 174 14.00 7.55 -2.74
C ILE A 174 13.71 9.01 -3.06
N ASN A 175 12.63 9.29 -3.79
CA ASN A 175 12.29 10.63 -4.27
C ASN A 175 12.05 11.62 -3.13
N ILE A 176 11.37 11.18 -2.07
CA ILE A 176 11.10 12.02 -0.88
C ILE A 176 12.11 11.81 0.26
N SER A 177 13.19 11.07 -0.01
CA SER A 177 14.29 10.83 0.94
C SER A 177 13.90 10.06 2.21
N SER A 178 12.89 9.20 2.14
CA SER A 178 12.50 8.31 3.26
C SER A 178 13.59 7.28 3.55
N GLY A 179 14.25 6.74 2.53
CA GLY A 179 15.36 5.79 2.65
C GLY A 179 15.27 4.60 1.70
N VAL A 180 16.10 3.59 1.94
CA VAL A 180 16.14 2.35 1.15
C VAL A 180 15.58 1.19 1.98
N CYS A 181 14.36 0.77 1.65
CA CYS A 181 13.66 -0.31 2.35
C CYS A 181 14.43 -1.64 2.23
N PRO A 182 14.60 -2.42 3.32
CA PRO A 182 15.32 -3.69 3.33
C PRO A 182 14.45 -4.85 2.80
N VAL A 183 13.95 -4.76 1.57
CA VAL A 183 12.98 -5.72 1.00
C VAL A 183 13.46 -7.18 1.09
N ARG A 184 14.75 -7.46 0.80
CA ARG A 184 15.29 -8.80 0.94
C ARG A 184 15.18 -9.33 2.37
N GLN A 185 15.41 -8.47 3.36
CA GLN A 185 15.29 -8.85 4.77
C GLN A 185 13.83 -9.12 5.15
N LEU A 186 12.89 -8.28 4.69
CA LEU A 186 11.45 -8.51 4.89
C LEU A 186 11.05 -9.90 4.36
N LEU A 187 11.46 -10.24 3.13
CA LEU A 187 11.18 -11.55 2.53
C LEU A 187 11.80 -12.71 3.30
N ASN A 188 13.06 -12.58 3.74
CA ASN A 188 13.76 -13.62 4.51
C ASN A 188 13.11 -13.85 5.88
N GLU A 189 12.50 -12.84 6.46
CA GLU A 189 11.76 -12.90 7.74
C GLU A 189 10.30 -13.31 7.56
N GLY A 190 9.87 -13.66 6.35
CA GLY A 190 8.54 -14.17 6.05
C GLY A 190 7.46 -13.09 5.94
N VAL A 191 7.83 -11.81 5.86
CA VAL A 191 6.87 -10.72 5.63
C VAL A 191 6.32 -10.82 4.22
N TRP A 192 5.00 -10.70 4.10
CA TRP A 192 4.34 -10.61 2.81
C TRP A 192 4.60 -9.24 2.18
N VAL A 193 5.25 -9.20 1.02
CA VAL A 193 5.64 -7.96 0.34
C VAL A 193 5.03 -7.91 -1.06
N ALA A 194 4.47 -6.76 -1.42
CA ALA A 194 4.10 -6.41 -2.80
C ALA A 194 4.61 -5.00 -3.16
N LEU A 195 4.46 -4.59 -4.42
CA LEU A 195 4.94 -3.29 -4.89
C LEU A 195 3.79 -2.30 -5.07
N GLY A 196 4.07 -1.04 -4.75
CA GLY A 196 3.23 0.11 -5.03
C GLY A 196 3.99 1.20 -5.78
N SER A 197 3.30 1.95 -6.66
CA SER A 197 3.89 3.08 -7.36
C SER A 197 3.98 4.33 -6.49
N ASP A 198 3.01 4.47 -5.58
CA ASP A 198 2.85 5.67 -4.75
C ASP A 198 2.97 6.97 -5.57
N ILE A 199 2.23 7.01 -6.70
CA ILE A 199 2.18 8.20 -7.56
C ILE A 199 1.33 9.30 -6.85
N ALA A 200 1.76 10.57 -6.65
CA ALA A 200 2.97 11.21 -7.16
C ALA A 200 4.06 11.46 -6.10
N GLY A 201 4.15 10.68 -5.03
CA GLY A 201 5.35 10.58 -4.21
C GLY A 201 6.46 9.94 -5.02
N GLY A 202 6.17 8.82 -5.70
CA GLY A 202 6.98 8.26 -6.77
C GLY A 202 6.71 8.95 -8.11
N ALA A 203 7.72 9.01 -8.98
CA ALA A 203 7.66 9.61 -10.30
C ALA A 203 7.29 8.61 -11.42
N GLN A 204 7.15 7.33 -11.10
CA GLN A 204 6.99 6.25 -12.07
C GLN A 204 5.63 5.58 -11.97
N LEU A 205 4.75 5.81 -12.96
CA LEU A 205 3.45 5.12 -13.05
C LEU A 205 3.58 3.68 -13.60
N PRO A 206 4.44 3.37 -14.61
CA PRO A 206 4.53 2.03 -15.16
C PRO A 206 5.08 1.02 -14.18
N MET A 207 4.33 -0.07 -13.89
CA MET A 207 4.74 -1.09 -12.92
C MET A 207 6.08 -1.75 -13.26
N TYR A 208 6.46 -1.90 -14.54
CA TYR A 208 7.79 -2.40 -14.91
C TYR A 208 8.93 -1.44 -14.49
N ARG A 209 8.65 -0.14 -14.37
CA ARG A 209 9.59 0.84 -13.81
C ARG A 209 9.68 0.70 -12.28
N VAL A 210 8.55 0.49 -11.62
CA VAL A 210 8.51 0.23 -10.17
C VAL A 210 9.32 -1.03 -9.84
N ILE A 211 9.14 -2.12 -10.60
CA ILE A 211 9.94 -3.35 -10.50
C ILE A 211 11.43 -3.05 -10.68
N THR A 212 11.80 -2.31 -11.73
CA THR A 212 13.19 -1.94 -12.02
C THR A 212 13.81 -1.13 -10.88
N THR A 213 13.09 -0.14 -10.34
CA THR A 213 13.55 0.68 -9.21
C THR A 213 13.70 -0.17 -7.96
N THR A 214 12.80 -1.09 -7.69
CA THR A 214 12.90 -2.02 -6.56
C THR A 214 14.17 -2.88 -6.63
N ILE A 215 14.49 -3.45 -7.79
CA ILE A 215 15.71 -4.22 -7.99
C ILE A 215 16.96 -3.33 -7.81
N ARG A 216 16.94 -2.11 -8.35
CA ARG A 216 18.05 -1.15 -8.18
C ARG A 216 18.24 -0.75 -6.73
N SER A 217 17.16 -0.44 -6.02
CA SER A 217 17.19 -0.10 -4.59
C SER A 217 17.76 -1.25 -3.76
N SER A 218 17.42 -2.50 -4.07
CA SER A 218 17.98 -3.67 -3.38
C SER A 218 19.50 -3.81 -3.61
N LYS A 219 20.01 -3.43 -4.78
CA LYS A 219 21.45 -3.37 -5.04
C LYS A 219 22.15 -2.27 -4.24
N VAL A 220 21.51 -1.10 -4.13
CA VAL A 220 22.01 -0.02 -3.26
C VAL A 220 22.06 -0.50 -1.81
N ARG A 221 21.01 -1.18 -1.33
CA ARG A 221 21.00 -1.75 0.02
C ARG A 221 22.14 -2.75 0.24
N GLN A 222 22.42 -3.63 -0.72
CA GLN A 222 23.55 -4.56 -0.66
C GLN A 222 24.89 -3.83 -0.52
N ILE A 223 25.08 -2.73 -1.25
CA ILE A 223 26.31 -1.91 -1.13
C ILE A 223 26.37 -1.28 0.28
N MET A 224 25.26 -0.76 0.79
CA MET A 224 25.22 -0.13 2.12
C MET A 224 25.49 -1.08 3.27
N ASP A 225 25.16 -2.36 3.14
CA ASP A 225 25.39 -3.39 4.15
C ASP A 225 26.67 -4.21 3.92
N ASN A 226 27.61 -3.68 3.14
CA ASN A 226 28.88 -4.33 2.82
C ASN A 226 28.71 -5.73 2.20
N TRP A 227 27.74 -5.87 1.29
CA TRP A 227 27.48 -7.11 0.53
C TRP A 227 27.00 -8.29 1.40
N GLN A 228 26.48 -8.03 2.58
CA GLN A 228 25.94 -9.07 3.48
C GLN A 228 24.61 -9.63 2.96
N THR A 229 23.76 -8.77 2.38
CA THR A 229 22.42 -9.14 1.91
C THR A 229 22.37 -9.19 0.39
N PRO A 230 21.97 -10.31 -0.24
CA PRO A 230 21.86 -10.38 -1.69
C PRO A 230 20.73 -9.47 -2.21
N PHE A 231 20.95 -8.86 -3.37
CA PHE A 231 19.93 -8.05 -4.05
C PHE A 231 18.80 -8.93 -4.63
N LEU A 232 17.71 -8.31 -5.02
CA LEU A 232 16.57 -8.97 -5.67
C LEU A 232 16.88 -9.29 -7.13
N THR A 233 16.56 -10.50 -7.54
CA THR A 233 16.64 -10.95 -8.93
C THR A 233 15.48 -10.42 -9.77
N VAL A 234 15.58 -10.51 -11.09
CA VAL A 234 14.48 -10.11 -12.00
C VAL A 234 13.22 -10.93 -11.76
N PRO A 235 13.26 -12.28 -11.66
CA PRO A 235 12.05 -13.05 -11.35
C PRO A 235 11.38 -12.66 -10.02
N GLU A 236 12.18 -12.40 -8.98
CA GLU A 236 11.63 -11.93 -7.69
C GLU A 236 10.97 -10.57 -7.82
N GLY A 237 11.61 -9.63 -8.53
CA GLY A 237 11.00 -8.31 -8.78
C GLY A 237 9.67 -8.41 -9.53
N TYR A 238 9.59 -9.29 -10.53
CA TYR A 238 8.34 -9.57 -11.24
C TYR A 238 7.29 -10.20 -10.33
N TYR A 239 7.64 -11.19 -9.53
CA TYR A 239 6.75 -11.80 -8.55
C TYR A 239 6.15 -10.74 -7.61
N LEU A 240 6.99 -9.86 -7.05
CA LEU A 240 6.54 -8.80 -6.15
C LEU A 240 5.61 -7.78 -6.83
N GLY A 241 5.85 -7.46 -8.10
CA GLY A 241 5.03 -6.51 -8.87
C GLY A 241 3.78 -7.11 -9.50
N THR A 242 3.58 -8.43 -9.38
CA THR A 242 2.46 -9.15 -9.99
C THR A 242 1.78 -10.08 -8.99
N THR A 243 2.19 -11.34 -8.91
CA THR A 243 1.54 -12.41 -8.15
C THR A 243 1.46 -12.12 -6.66
N ALA A 244 2.49 -11.50 -6.07
CA ALA A 244 2.52 -11.23 -4.64
C ALA A 244 1.33 -10.37 -4.16
N GLY A 245 0.88 -9.42 -5.00
CA GLY A 245 -0.28 -8.58 -4.69
C GLY A 245 -1.63 -9.28 -4.87
N HIS A 246 -1.72 -10.33 -5.69
CA HIS A 246 -2.99 -10.97 -6.02
C HIS A 246 -3.73 -11.52 -4.80
N LYS A 247 -3.01 -12.09 -3.86
CA LYS A 247 -3.56 -12.65 -2.61
C LYS A 247 -4.36 -11.59 -1.83
N TYR A 248 -3.89 -10.33 -1.79
CA TYR A 248 -4.58 -9.25 -1.10
C TYR A 248 -5.95 -8.93 -1.70
N PHE A 249 -6.12 -9.17 -2.99
CA PHE A 249 -7.40 -9.00 -3.68
C PHE A 249 -8.27 -10.27 -3.67
N GLY A 250 -7.86 -11.32 -2.95
CA GLY A 250 -8.55 -12.61 -2.96
C GLY A 250 -8.50 -13.28 -4.33
N ALA A 251 -7.50 -12.95 -5.16
CA ALA A 251 -7.31 -13.49 -6.49
C ALA A 251 -6.22 -14.57 -6.48
N GLY A 252 -6.33 -15.55 -7.41
CA GLY A 252 -5.30 -16.53 -7.67
C GLY A 252 -4.07 -15.95 -8.36
N ASP A 253 -3.25 -16.77 -8.99
CA ASP A 253 -2.05 -16.33 -9.71
C ASP A 253 -2.36 -15.59 -11.04
N GLY A 254 -3.62 -15.59 -11.47
CA GLY A 254 -4.13 -14.90 -12.63
C GLY A 254 -4.07 -15.68 -13.95
N PHE A 255 -3.46 -16.88 -13.94
CA PHE A 255 -3.31 -17.72 -15.13
C PHE A 255 -3.82 -19.15 -14.92
N SER A 256 -4.18 -19.55 -13.72
CA SER A 256 -4.77 -20.84 -13.44
C SER A 256 -6.23 -20.91 -13.90
N THR A 257 -6.69 -22.10 -14.26
CA THR A 257 -8.09 -22.32 -14.68
C THR A 257 -9.05 -21.96 -13.56
N GLY A 258 -9.94 -21.01 -13.80
CA GLY A 258 -10.91 -20.50 -12.85
C GLY A 258 -10.52 -19.14 -12.23
N ASP A 259 -9.31 -18.68 -12.44
CA ASP A 259 -8.89 -17.34 -12.02
C ASP A 259 -9.46 -16.25 -12.93
N ALA A 260 -9.73 -15.09 -12.37
CA ALA A 260 -10.01 -13.90 -13.16
C ALA A 260 -8.73 -13.46 -13.86
N LEU A 261 -8.76 -13.42 -15.21
CA LEU A 261 -7.62 -13.00 -16.01
C LEU A 261 -7.36 -11.50 -15.83
N HIS A 262 -6.22 -11.17 -15.24
CA HIS A 262 -5.68 -9.83 -15.16
C HIS A 262 -4.28 -9.83 -15.75
N ALA A 263 -4.18 -9.47 -17.02
CA ALA A 263 -2.93 -9.50 -17.78
C ALA A 263 -2.81 -8.30 -18.70
N ILE A 264 -1.60 -7.99 -19.10
CA ILE A 264 -1.29 -7.05 -20.17
C ILE A 264 -0.64 -7.80 -21.32
N VAL A 265 -0.87 -7.32 -22.54
CA VAL A 265 -0.14 -7.77 -23.72
C VAL A 265 0.95 -6.76 -24.02
N VAL A 266 2.18 -7.23 -24.10
CA VAL A 266 3.34 -6.40 -24.46
C VAL A 266 3.67 -6.67 -25.92
N ASP A 267 3.62 -5.61 -26.74
CA ASP A 267 4.13 -5.66 -28.11
C ASP A 267 5.63 -5.37 -28.10
N ASP A 268 6.43 -6.37 -28.38
CA ASP A 268 7.89 -6.30 -28.44
C ASP A 268 8.44 -6.17 -29.88
N SER A 269 7.56 -6.02 -30.87
CA SER A 269 7.93 -5.95 -32.29
C SER A 269 8.96 -4.86 -32.62
N THR A 270 9.03 -3.82 -31.79
CA THR A 270 9.99 -2.71 -31.94
C THR A 270 11.30 -2.91 -31.15
N PHE A 271 11.38 -3.94 -30.32
CA PHE A 271 12.60 -4.24 -29.58
C PHE A 271 13.62 -4.96 -30.46
N PRO A 272 14.92 -4.65 -30.32
CA PRO A 272 15.93 -5.41 -31.02
C PRO A 272 15.88 -6.88 -30.60
N ALA A 273 15.92 -7.79 -31.56
CA ALA A 273 15.97 -9.22 -31.30
C ALA A 273 17.14 -9.54 -30.35
N PRO A 274 16.95 -10.43 -29.36
CA PRO A 274 18.05 -10.82 -28.48
C PRO A 274 19.16 -11.44 -29.29
N ALA A 275 20.41 -11.05 -29.01
CA ALA A 275 21.58 -11.54 -29.70
C ALA A 275 21.84 -13.05 -29.51
N ARG A 276 21.14 -13.68 -28.57
CA ARG A 276 21.15 -15.12 -28.31
C ARG A 276 19.75 -15.58 -27.90
N PRO A 277 19.30 -16.77 -28.31
CA PRO A 277 18.09 -17.37 -27.72
C PRO A 277 18.27 -17.52 -26.22
N LEU A 278 17.24 -17.22 -25.47
CA LEU A 278 17.17 -17.45 -24.01
C LEU A 278 17.25 -18.95 -23.72
#